data_0ed13ed7b6ac95db521a4eaa1ef8eb2b
#
_entry.id   0ed13ed7b6ac95db521a4eaa1ef8eb2b
#
_cell.length_a   1.000
_cell.length_b   1.000
_cell.length_c   1.000
_cell.angle_alpha   90.00
_cell.angle_beta   90.00
_cell.angle_gamma   90.00
#
_symmetry.space_group_name_H-M   'P 1'
#
loop_
_entity.id
_entity.type
_entity.pdbx_description
1 polymer ?
#
loop_
_entity_poly.entity_id
_entity_poly.type
_entity_poly.pdbx_seq_one_letter_code
_entity_poly.pdbx_strand_id
1 'polypeptide(L)' 'MKKILVDSGPLIALFDASDKHHARAINFIKNNNSILITTIASITETLHLLNFNRHAQIDFLEWINQGAVEIYS' A
#
# COMPACT_ATOMS: atom_id res chain seq x y z
N MET A 1 -10.46 -15.90 -8.84
CA MET A 1 -9.20 -15.19 -8.62
C MET A 1 -9.02 -14.92 -7.14
N LYS A 2 -7.81 -15.10 -6.65
CA LYS A 2 -7.53 -14.94 -5.22
C LYS A 2 -7.51 -13.47 -4.82
N LYS A 3 -8.05 -13.18 -3.64
CA LYS A 3 -8.04 -11.83 -3.06
C LYS A 3 -7.21 -11.85 -1.78
N ILE A 4 -6.39 -10.82 -1.60
CA ILE A 4 -5.52 -10.69 -0.44
C ILE A 4 -5.81 -9.36 0.25
N LEU A 5 -6.11 -9.42 1.55
CA LEU A 5 -6.29 -8.23 2.37
C LEU A 5 -4.91 -7.66 2.73
N VAL A 6 -4.70 -6.37 2.44
CA VAL A 6 -3.45 -5.68 2.73
C VAL A 6 -3.71 -4.61 3.78
N ASP A 7 -3.06 -4.74 4.92
CA ASP A 7 -3.16 -3.81 6.03
C ASP A 7 -2.14 -2.68 5.89
N SER A 8 -2.18 -1.71 6.81
CA SER A 8 -1.31 -0.53 6.76
C SER A 8 0.17 -0.84 6.81
N GLY A 9 0.59 -1.86 7.57
CA GLY A 9 2.01 -2.21 7.68
C GLY A 9 2.65 -2.48 6.32
N PRO A 10 2.15 -3.43 5.53
CA PRO A 10 2.65 -3.67 4.18
C PRO A 10 2.51 -2.47 3.25
N LEU A 11 1.45 -1.67 3.38
CA LEU A 11 1.28 -0.47 2.53
C LEU A 11 2.36 0.56 2.83
N ILE A 12 2.67 0.78 4.11
CA ILE A 12 3.75 1.69 4.50
C ILE A 12 5.09 1.19 3.95
N ALA A 13 5.37 -0.10 4.12
CA ALA A 13 6.62 -0.69 3.64
C ALA A 13 6.78 -0.51 2.13
N LEU A 14 5.67 -0.57 1.39
CA LEU A 14 5.70 -0.42 -0.07
C LEU A 14 6.10 0.99 -0.49
N PHE A 15 5.68 2.02 0.26
CA PHE A 15 5.90 3.42 -0.13
C PHE A 15 6.96 4.15 0.69
N ASP A 16 7.49 3.52 1.75
CA ASP A 16 8.57 4.09 2.56
C ASP A 16 9.87 3.34 2.24
N ALA A 17 10.72 3.97 1.42
CA ALA A 17 11.98 3.35 1.00
C ALA A 17 12.93 3.09 2.17
N SER A 18 12.74 3.77 3.31
CA SER A 18 13.56 3.55 4.50
C SER A 18 13.05 2.42 5.39
N ASP A 19 11.88 1.87 5.09
CA ASP A 19 11.32 0.77 5.87
C ASP A 19 12.14 -0.50 5.63
N LYS A 20 12.43 -1.22 6.71
CA LYS A 20 13.25 -2.45 6.61
C LYS A 20 12.60 -3.54 5.76
N HIS A 21 11.29 -3.49 5.58
CA HIS A 21 10.55 -4.45 4.77
C HIS A 21 10.25 -3.96 3.36
N HIS A 22 10.79 -2.79 2.97
CA HIS A 22 10.50 -2.17 1.68
C HIS A 22 10.78 -3.09 0.50
N ALA A 23 11.99 -3.67 0.45
CA ALA A 23 12.36 -4.55 -0.67
C ALA A 23 11.46 -5.77 -0.77
N ARG A 24 11.05 -6.33 0.36
CA ARG A 24 10.14 -7.48 0.41
C ARG A 24 8.76 -7.09 -0.11
N ALA A 25 8.27 -5.91 0.26
CA ALA A 25 6.98 -5.42 -0.19
C ALA A 25 6.96 -5.19 -1.71
N ILE A 26 8.01 -4.55 -2.24
CA ILE A 26 8.15 -4.34 -3.68
C ILE A 26 8.16 -5.68 -4.41
N ASN A 27 8.95 -6.64 -3.93
CA ASN A 27 9.06 -7.95 -4.56
C ASN A 27 7.71 -8.69 -4.55
N PHE A 28 6.96 -8.59 -3.45
CA PHE A 28 5.64 -9.19 -3.35
C PHE A 28 4.70 -8.61 -4.43
N ILE A 29 4.67 -7.30 -4.57
CA ILE A 29 3.79 -6.64 -5.54
C ILE A 29 4.18 -7.03 -6.97
N LYS A 30 5.47 -7.08 -7.29
CA LYS A 30 5.93 -7.43 -8.64
C LYS A 30 5.53 -8.85 -9.04
N ASN A 31 5.48 -9.76 -8.08
CA ASN A 31 5.22 -11.17 -8.35
C ASN A 31 3.79 -11.60 -8.01
N ASN A 32 2.96 -10.66 -7.60
CA ASN A 32 1.59 -10.97 -7.17
C ASN A 32 0.61 -10.98 -8.34
N ASN A 33 -0.20 -12.04 -8.41
CA ASN A 33 -1.28 -12.16 -9.39
C ASN A 33 -2.66 -12.07 -8.74
N SER A 34 -2.70 -11.82 -7.43
CA SER A 34 -3.96 -11.73 -6.70
C SER A 34 -4.52 -10.32 -6.72
N ILE A 35 -5.82 -10.20 -6.51
CA ILE A 35 -6.45 -8.90 -6.29
C ILE A 35 -6.15 -8.46 -4.88
N LEU A 36 -5.62 -7.26 -4.73
CA LEU A 36 -5.35 -6.69 -3.42
C LEU A 36 -6.57 -5.93 -2.93
N ILE A 37 -6.90 -6.10 -1.66
CA ILE A 37 -8.01 -5.41 -1.00
C ILE A 37 -7.47 -4.66 0.21
N THR A 38 -7.93 -3.45 0.43
CA THR A 38 -7.62 -2.72 1.66
C THR A 38 -8.87 -2.01 2.17
N THR A 39 -8.79 -1.40 3.33
CA THR A 39 -9.91 -0.69 3.94
C THR A 39 -9.63 0.81 3.97
N ILE A 40 -10.69 1.61 4.09
CA ILE A 40 -10.56 3.06 4.29
C ILE A 40 -9.73 3.34 5.55
N ALA A 41 -9.94 2.56 6.61
CA ALA A 41 -9.17 2.73 7.84
C ALA A 41 -7.66 2.51 7.61
N SER A 42 -7.31 1.47 6.85
CA SER A 42 -5.90 1.20 6.52
C SER A 42 -5.30 2.29 5.64
N ILE A 43 -6.06 2.81 4.68
CA ILE A 43 -5.62 3.91 3.83
C ILE A 43 -5.34 5.15 4.67
N THR A 44 -6.26 5.50 5.57
CA THR A 44 -6.12 6.67 6.43
C THR A 44 -4.90 6.55 7.33
N GLU A 45 -4.72 5.37 7.95
CA GLU A 45 -3.57 5.11 8.80
C GLU A 45 -2.26 5.20 8.01
N THR A 46 -2.23 4.63 6.82
CA THR A 46 -1.06 4.68 5.95
C THR A 46 -0.68 6.11 5.61
N LEU A 47 -1.65 6.93 5.21
CA LEU A 47 -1.42 8.35 4.91
C LEU A 47 -0.87 9.09 6.13
N HIS A 48 -1.44 8.82 7.30
CA HIS A 48 -0.99 9.45 8.55
C HIS A 48 0.46 9.05 8.86
N LEU A 49 0.79 7.77 8.74
CA LEU A 49 2.13 7.29 9.06
C LEU A 49 3.17 7.65 8.00
N LEU A 50 2.74 8.02 6.78
CA LEU A 50 3.62 8.54 5.73
C LEU A 50 3.74 10.07 5.76
N ASN A 51 3.25 10.73 6.81
CA ASN A 51 3.20 12.20 6.85
C ASN A 51 4.57 12.88 6.84
N PHE A 52 5.63 12.15 7.15
CA PHE A 52 7.00 12.65 7.08
C PHE A 52 7.51 12.79 5.63
N ASN A 53 6.80 12.22 4.67
CA ASN A 53 7.24 12.21 3.27
C ASN A 53 6.04 12.43 2.33
N ARG A 54 5.90 13.68 1.88
CA ARG A 54 4.79 14.07 1.01
C ARG A 54 4.79 13.31 -0.32
N HIS A 55 5.98 13.06 -0.89
CA HIS A 55 6.08 12.31 -2.14
C HIS A 55 5.54 10.89 -1.97
N ALA A 56 5.85 10.25 -0.86
CA ALA A 56 5.33 8.91 -0.58
C ALA A 56 3.81 8.92 -0.47
N GLN A 57 3.23 9.95 0.17
CA GLN A 57 1.78 10.08 0.28
C GLN A 57 1.13 10.24 -1.10
N ILE A 58 1.71 11.08 -1.95
CA ILE A 58 1.20 11.32 -3.31
C ILE A 58 1.28 10.04 -4.13
N ASP A 59 2.41 9.35 -4.10
CA ASP A 59 2.61 8.10 -4.83
C ASP A 59 1.60 7.04 -4.38
N PHE A 60 1.36 6.96 -3.09
CA PHE A 60 0.38 6.03 -2.53
C PHE A 60 -1.03 6.33 -3.04
N LEU A 61 -1.44 7.59 -3.00
CA LEU A 61 -2.77 7.99 -3.48
C LEU A 61 -2.93 7.75 -4.98
N GLU A 62 -1.90 8.04 -5.77
CA GLU A 62 -1.93 7.78 -7.21
C GLU A 62 -2.05 6.28 -7.50
N TRP A 63 -1.33 5.46 -6.75
CA TRP A 63 -1.38 4.02 -6.88
C TRP A 63 -2.79 3.49 -6.62
N ILE A 64 -3.44 3.98 -5.57
CA ILE A 64 -4.83 3.63 -5.27
C ILE A 64 -5.76 4.11 -6.38
N ASN A 65 -5.56 5.33 -6.87
CA ASN A 65 -6.40 5.92 -7.90
C ASN A 65 -6.30 5.18 -9.23
N GLN A 66 -5.18 4.51 -9.48
CA GLN A 66 -4.99 3.69 -10.67
C GLN A 66 -5.69 2.33 -10.57
N GLY A 67 -6.33 2.03 -9.45
CA GLY A 67 -7.05 0.78 -9.27
C GLY A 67 -6.20 -0.39 -8.80
N ALA A 68 -5.03 -0.12 -8.21
CA ALA A 68 -4.13 -1.16 -7.74
C ALA A 68 -4.71 -2.01 -6.63
N VAL A 69 -5.65 -1.47 -5.85
CA VAL A 69 -6.32 -2.19 -4.77
C VAL A 69 -7.83 -1.94 -4.85
N GLU A 70 -8.61 -2.90 -4.37
CA GLU A 70 -10.03 -2.71 -4.13
C GLU A 70 -10.20 -2.15 -2.72
N ILE A 71 -11.09 -1.18 -2.56
CA ILE A 71 -11.33 -0.56 -1.27
C ILE A 71 -12.59 -1.16 -0.65
N TYR A 72 -12.44 -1.66 0.55
CA TYR A 72 -13.53 -2.22 1.33
C TYR A 72 -13.94 -1.21 2.39
N SER A 73 -15.16 -0.79 2.35
CA SER A 73 -15.66 0.20 3.33
C SER A 73 -16.44 -0.46 4.46
#